data_bbbd4135a3d6f6aa470fbccd768f839d
#
_entry.id   bbbd4135a3d6f6aa470fbccd768f839d
#
_cell.length_a   1.000
_cell.length_b   1.000
_cell.length_c   1.000
_cell.angle_alpha   90.00
_cell.angle_beta   90.00
_cell.angle_gamma   90.00
#
_symmetry.space_group_name_H-M   'P 1'
#
loop_
_entity.id
_entity.type
_entity.pdbx_description
1 polymer ?
#
loop_
_entity_poly.entity_id
_entity_poly.type
_entity_poly.pdbx_seq_one_letter_code
_entity_poly.pdbx_strand_id
1 'polypeptide(L)'
;MSAMSKWREVGDRVFVRRYEFFDQNIGVVLGDEGMLVVDTRTSPTQADEVIEELRELTRRPTSVVVDTHGHSDHCFGNQRFRPAPIWGHDRCVAMLKTTGERQRAALIANIPDLAQELASLVIDPPDQTFGDRATVEIDPGGRSVELRFLGRGHTDNDIVVLVEDADVLFAGDLLENDATPFFDDGYPMDWPATVERVVALATGVVVPGHGSIGDHAFAVRQMTEFRTIAELAGLVYEGVLGLDDAVLRTPYPADAARAPLTRALSQLRGELD
;
A
#
# COMPACT_ATOMS: atom_id res chain seq x y z
N MET A 1 -11.20 -31.73 -12.13
CA MET A 1 -11.38 -30.95 -10.89
C MET A 1 -10.89 -29.56 -11.23
N SER A 2 -11.74 -28.53 -11.25
CA SER A 2 -11.31 -27.15 -11.46
C SER A 2 -10.39 -26.78 -10.29
N ALA A 3 -9.18 -26.34 -10.57
CA ALA A 3 -8.31 -25.76 -9.54
C ALA A 3 -9.12 -24.60 -8.90
N MET A 4 -9.21 -24.58 -7.59
CA MET A 4 -9.84 -23.45 -6.89
C MET A 4 -9.02 -22.20 -7.26
N SER A 5 -9.71 -21.12 -7.68
CA SER A 5 -9.09 -19.85 -7.97
C SER A 5 -8.26 -19.41 -6.76
N LYS A 6 -7.04 -18.94 -6.99
CA LYS A 6 -6.20 -18.36 -5.96
C LYS A 6 -6.72 -16.99 -5.51
N TRP A 7 -7.60 -16.37 -6.31
CA TRP A 7 -8.27 -15.11 -6.02
C TRP A 7 -9.47 -15.35 -5.09
N ARG A 8 -9.52 -14.59 -4.01
CA ARG A 8 -10.63 -14.59 -3.05
C ARG A 8 -11.55 -13.41 -3.35
N GLU A 9 -12.84 -13.68 -3.59
CA GLU A 9 -13.85 -12.64 -3.67
C GLU A 9 -14.14 -12.08 -2.28
N VAL A 10 -14.06 -10.75 -2.14
CA VAL A 10 -14.21 -10.02 -0.87
C VAL A 10 -15.37 -9.03 -0.88
N GLY A 11 -15.94 -8.77 -2.03
CA GLY A 11 -17.14 -7.97 -2.27
C GLY A 11 -17.66 -8.29 -3.68
N ASP A 12 -18.79 -7.74 -4.08
CA ASP A 12 -19.35 -8.00 -5.42
C ASP A 12 -18.33 -7.66 -6.51
N ARG A 13 -17.83 -8.69 -7.22
CA ARG A 13 -16.82 -8.55 -8.29
C ARG A 13 -15.54 -7.85 -7.85
N VAL A 14 -15.19 -7.93 -6.56
CA VAL A 14 -13.93 -7.45 -5.99
C VAL A 14 -13.15 -8.63 -5.44
N PHE A 15 -11.93 -8.80 -5.91
CA PHE A 15 -11.09 -9.95 -5.59
C PHE A 15 -9.74 -9.51 -5.03
N VAL A 16 -9.18 -10.33 -4.15
CA VAL A 16 -7.85 -10.14 -3.57
C VAL A 16 -7.06 -11.43 -3.71
N ARG A 17 -5.78 -11.29 -4.05
CA ARG A 17 -4.78 -12.34 -4.02
C ARG A 17 -3.65 -11.94 -3.09
N ARG A 18 -3.42 -12.73 -2.03
CA ARG A 18 -2.29 -12.60 -1.11
C ARG A 18 -1.14 -13.46 -1.60
N TYR A 19 0.03 -12.85 -1.80
CA TYR A 19 1.25 -13.50 -2.24
C TYR A 19 2.20 -13.68 -1.06
N GLU A 20 2.90 -14.83 -0.99
CA GLU A 20 3.83 -15.12 0.10
C GLU A 20 5.04 -14.15 0.13
N PHE A 21 5.49 -13.72 -1.05
CA PHE A 21 6.58 -12.76 -1.14
C PHE A 21 6.10 -11.40 -0.63
N PHE A 22 6.75 -10.91 0.41
CA PHE A 22 6.36 -9.74 1.21
C PHE A 22 4.97 -9.81 1.83
N ASP A 23 4.31 -10.97 1.81
CA ASP A 23 2.95 -11.15 2.33
C ASP A 23 1.92 -10.16 1.73
N GLN A 24 2.12 -9.82 0.47
CA GLN A 24 1.48 -8.71 -0.22
C GLN A 24 0.10 -9.05 -0.78
N ASN A 25 -0.81 -8.09 -0.70
CA ASN A 25 -2.13 -8.17 -1.30
C ASN A 25 -2.18 -7.39 -2.63
N ILE A 26 -2.67 -8.06 -3.67
CA ILE A 26 -3.03 -7.45 -4.95
C ILE A 26 -4.54 -7.47 -5.10
N GLY A 27 -5.11 -6.32 -5.48
CA GLY A 27 -6.56 -6.16 -5.63
C GLY A 27 -7.01 -6.16 -7.08
N VAL A 28 -8.24 -6.63 -7.32
CA VAL A 28 -8.91 -6.55 -8.62
C VAL A 28 -10.36 -6.16 -8.47
N VAL A 29 -10.79 -5.18 -9.24
CA VAL A 29 -12.18 -4.77 -9.34
C VAL A 29 -12.66 -5.02 -10.77
N LEU A 30 -13.65 -5.90 -10.94
CA LEU A 30 -14.20 -6.17 -12.28
C LEU A 30 -15.30 -5.16 -12.62
N GLY A 31 -15.13 -4.48 -13.76
CA GLY A 31 -16.17 -3.73 -14.44
C GLY A 31 -17.05 -4.64 -15.30
N ASP A 32 -17.78 -4.10 -16.25
CA ASP A 32 -18.60 -4.88 -17.17
C ASP A 32 -17.78 -5.45 -18.34
N GLU A 33 -16.85 -4.67 -18.88
CA GLU A 33 -16.02 -5.03 -20.03
C GLU A 33 -14.51 -5.10 -19.69
N GLY A 34 -14.06 -4.44 -18.62
CA GLY A 34 -12.68 -4.35 -18.19
C GLY A 34 -12.47 -4.69 -16.72
N MET A 35 -11.23 -4.50 -16.25
CA MET A 35 -10.89 -4.62 -14.84
C MET A 35 -9.89 -3.54 -14.43
N LEU A 36 -9.94 -3.16 -13.15
CA LEU A 36 -8.94 -2.35 -12.46
C LEU A 36 -8.09 -3.26 -11.59
N VAL A 37 -6.78 -3.06 -11.62
CA VAL A 37 -5.81 -3.76 -10.76
C VAL A 37 -5.23 -2.78 -9.76
N VAL A 38 -5.17 -3.15 -8.49
CA VAL A 38 -4.55 -2.38 -7.41
C VAL A 38 -3.20 -3.01 -7.09
N ASP A 39 -2.13 -2.26 -7.34
CA ASP A 39 -0.72 -2.60 -7.21
C ASP A 39 -0.22 -3.69 -8.18
N THR A 40 1.11 -3.76 -8.39
CA THR A 40 1.71 -4.51 -9.48
C THR A 40 2.89 -5.39 -9.07
N ARG A 41 3.22 -5.46 -7.77
CA ARG A 41 4.35 -6.21 -7.21
C ARG A 41 5.75 -5.67 -7.54
N THR A 42 6.78 -6.42 -7.10
CA THR A 42 8.18 -5.99 -7.00
C THR A 42 8.98 -6.13 -8.28
N SER A 43 8.59 -7.05 -9.18
CA SER A 43 9.41 -7.40 -10.33
C SER A 43 8.60 -7.76 -11.57
N PRO A 44 9.20 -7.70 -12.76
CA PRO A 44 8.53 -8.12 -13.99
C PRO A 44 7.96 -9.54 -13.95
N THR A 45 8.73 -10.50 -13.43
CA THR A 45 8.27 -11.91 -13.33
C THR A 45 7.08 -12.04 -12.38
N GLN A 46 7.10 -11.32 -11.26
CA GLN A 46 5.98 -11.33 -10.30
C GLN A 46 4.73 -10.64 -10.88
N ALA A 47 4.90 -9.57 -11.65
CA ALA A 47 3.80 -8.93 -12.36
C ALA A 47 3.20 -9.85 -13.46
N ASP A 48 4.05 -10.58 -14.18
CA ASP A 48 3.60 -11.59 -15.17
C ASP A 48 2.80 -12.71 -14.49
N GLU A 49 3.20 -13.16 -13.28
CA GLU A 49 2.42 -14.12 -12.48
C GLU A 49 1.00 -13.57 -12.18
N VAL A 50 0.89 -12.30 -11.77
CA VAL A 50 -0.42 -11.66 -11.57
C VAL A 50 -1.24 -11.68 -12.84
N ILE A 51 -0.65 -11.28 -13.97
CA ILE A 51 -1.34 -11.21 -15.27
C ILE A 51 -1.82 -12.61 -15.72
N GLU A 52 -1.04 -13.65 -15.51
CA GLU A 52 -1.43 -15.03 -15.83
C GLU A 52 -2.59 -15.50 -14.93
N GLU A 53 -2.51 -15.27 -13.63
CA GLU A 53 -3.59 -15.61 -12.68
C GLU A 53 -4.88 -14.80 -12.96
N LEU A 54 -4.77 -13.54 -13.42
CA LEU A 54 -5.91 -12.74 -13.86
C LEU A 54 -6.62 -13.33 -15.08
N ARG A 55 -5.88 -13.90 -16.04
CA ARG A 55 -6.46 -14.58 -17.21
C ARG A 55 -7.23 -15.84 -16.84
N GLU A 56 -6.86 -16.47 -15.70
CA GLU A 56 -7.63 -17.60 -15.15
C GLU A 56 -8.92 -17.13 -14.48
N LEU A 57 -8.89 -15.93 -13.84
CA LEU A 57 -10.05 -15.33 -13.18
C LEU A 57 -11.08 -14.80 -14.18
N THR A 58 -10.62 -14.07 -15.21
CA THR A 58 -11.50 -13.39 -16.17
C THR A 58 -10.83 -13.23 -17.53
N ARG A 59 -11.68 -13.05 -18.58
CA ARG A 59 -11.22 -12.65 -19.93
C ARG A 59 -11.25 -11.15 -20.17
N ARG A 60 -11.70 -10.36 -19.18
CA ARG A 60 -11.71 -8.89 -19.30
C ARG A 60 -10.28 -8.37 -19.36
N PRO A 61 -9.98 -7.38 -20.21
CA PRO A 61 -8.66 -6.76 -20.24
C PRO A 61 -8.44 -5.90 -18.98
N THR A 62 -7.19 -5.69 -18.60
CA THR A 62 -6.83 -4.64 -17.64
C THR A 62 -7.06 -3.29 -18.28
N SER A 63 -8.08 -2.57 -17.84
CA SER A 63 -8.42 -1.22 -18.33
C SER A 63 -7.68 -0.13 -17.56
N VAL A 64 -7.38 -0.39 -16.27
CA VAL A 64 -6.76 0.58 -15.36
C VAL A 64 -5.87 -0.16 -14.36
N VAL A 65 -4.76 0.48 -13.99
CA VAL A 65 -3.92 0.11 -12.84
C VAL A 65 -3.91 1.28 -11.85
N VAL A 66 -3.86 0.99 -10.57
CA VAL A 66 -3.73 1.98 -9.50
C VAL A 66 -2.57 1.59 -8.60
N ASP A 67 -1.58 2.47 -8.46
CA ASP A 67 -0.52 2.35 -7.45
C ASP A 67 -1.00 2.99 -6.16
N THR A 68 -1.03 2.24 -5.06
CA THR A 68 -1.40 2.77 -3.75
C THR A 68 -0.38 3.76 -3.22
N HIS A 69 0.90 3.53 -3.52
CA HIS A 69 2.02 4.42 -3.19
C HIS A 69 3.29 4.05 -3.97
N GLY A 70 4.37 4.80 -3.77
CA GLY A 70 5.59 4.71 -4.58
C GLY A 70 6.66 3.72 -4.09
N HIS A 71 6.32 2.70 -3.29
CA HIS A 71 7.28 1.65 -2.95
C HIS A 71 7.40 0.60 -4.04
N SER A 72 8.58 0.01 -4.11
CA SER A 72 8.97 -0.91 -5.19
C SER A 72 8.11 -2.14 -5.31
N ASP A 73 7.61 -2.65 -4.20
CA ASP A 73 6.76 -3.85 -4.17
C ASP A 73 5.32 -3.57 -4.60
N HIS A 74 4.91 -2.31 -4.69
CA HIS A 74 3.59 -1.91 -5.19
C HIS A 74 3.60 -1.50 -6.66
N CYS A 75 4.72 -0.97 -7.19
CA CYS A 75 4.72 -0.30 -8.50
C CYS A 75 5.82 -0.75 -9.49
N PHE A 76 6.79 -1.62 -9.11
CA PHE A 76 7.85 -2.02 -10.04
C PHE A 76 7.38 -2.95 -11.16
N GLY A 77 6.18 -3.55 -11.02
CA GLY A 77 5.54 -4.32 -12.08
C GLY A 77 4.80 -3.49 -13.13
N ASN A 78 4.65 -2.19 -12.95
CA ASN A 78 3.82 -1.28 -13.76
C ASN A 78 3.98 -1.46 -15.27
N GLN A 79 5.22 -1.52 -15.77
CA GLN A 79 5.52 -1.67 -17.18
C GLN A 79 4.84 -2.88 -17.84
N ARG A 80 4.60 -3.95 -17.04
CA ARG A 80 3.99 -5.19 -17.55
C ARG A 80 2.50 -5.04 -17.85
N PHE A 81 1.85 -4.07 -17.24
CA PHE A 81 0.43 -3.78 -17.42
C PHE A 81 0.14 -2.80 -18.56
N ARG A 82 1.16 -2.21 -19.19
CA ARG A 82 0.96 -1.34 -20.35
C ARG A 82 0.28 -2.10 -21.49
N PRO A 83 -0.62 -1.45 -22.26
CA PRO A 83 -0.86 0.00 -22.35
C PRO A 83 -1.95 0.55 -21.38
N ALA A 84 -2.36 -0.19 -20.36
CA ALA A 84 -3.31 0.32 -19.38
C ALA A 84 -2.79 1.63 -18.73
N PRO A 85 -3.62 2.67 -18.56
CA PRO A 85 -3.25 3.85 -17.80
C PRO A 85 -3.00 3.47 -16.33
N ILE A 86 -1.97 4.08 -15.74
CA ILE A 86 -1.59 3.85 -14.34
C ILE A 86 -1.87 5.11 -13.55
N TRP A 87 -2.75 4.98 -12.56
CA TRP A 87 -3.14 6.04 -11.65
C TRP A 87 -2.34 5.98 -10.36
N GLY A 88 -2.01 7.15 -9.81
CA GLY A 88 -1.38 7.29 -8.51
C GLY A 88 -1.39 8.73 -8.03
N HIS A 89 -0.97 8.97 -6.79
CA HIS A 89 -0.84 10.32 -6.28
C HIS A 89 0.28 11.09 -7.00
N ASP A 90 0.17 12.42 -7.15
CA ASP A 90 1.19 13.27 -7.78
C ASP A 90 2.59 13.03 -7.18
N ARG A 91 2.69 12.86 -5.86
CA ARG A 91 3.96 12.63 -5.17
C ARG A 91 4.51 11.21 -5.38
N CYS A 92 3.69 10.21 -5.71
CA CYS A 92 4.16 8.89 -6.10
C CYS A 92 5.13 8.98 -7.28
N VAL A 93 4.78 9.77 -8.30
CA VAL A 93 5.65 10.04 -9.45
C VAL A 93 6.96 10.70 -9.01
N ALA A 94 6.89 11.68 -8.10
CA ALA A 94 8.08 12.36 -7.58
C ALA A 94 8.98 11.39 -6.78
N MET A 95 8.38 10.56 -5.92
CA MET A 95 9.07 9.55 -5.13
C MET A 95 9.81 8.56 -6.03
N LEU A 96 9.14 7.97 -7.02
CA LEU A 96 9.76 7.01 -7.94
C LEU A 96 10.90 7.62 -8.75
N LYS A 97 10.78 8.87 -9.19
CA LYS A 97 11.84 9.58 -9.89
C LYS A 97 13.07 9.88 -9.02
N THR A 98 12.87 10.11 -7.73
CA THR A 98 13.95 10.50 -6.82
C THR A 98 14.56 9.33 -6.07
N THR A 99 13.75 8.33 -5.71
CA THR A 99 14.16 7.20 -4.87
C THR A 99 14.15 5.85 -5.58
N GLY A 100 13.48 5.70 -6.74
CA GLY A 100 13.28 4.41 -7.39
C GLY A 100 14.56 3.63 -7.65
N GLU A 101 15.63 4.31 -8.12
CA GLU A 101 16.91 3.64 -8.32
C GLU A 101 17.59 3.22 -7.00
N ARG A 102 17.38 3.97 -5.91
CA ARG A 102 17.83 3.59 -4.58
C ARG A 102 17.06 2.38 -4.06
N GLN A 103 15.74 2.35 -4.26
CA GLN A 103 14.90 1.20 -3.92
C GLN A 103 15.32 -0.06 -4.70
N ARG A 104 15.56 0.07 -6.01
CA ARG A 104 16.09 -1.01 -6.85
C ARG A 104 17.42 -1.54 -6.29
N ALA A 105 18.35 -0.66 -5.98
CA ALA A 105 19.66 -1.05 -5.46
C ALA A 105 19.53 -1.77 -4.11
N ALA A 106 18.65 -1.31 -3.23
CA ALA A 106 18.37 -1.97 -1.95
C ALA A 106 17.77 -3.37 -2.15
N LEU A 107 16.81 -3.54 -3.07
CA LEU A 107 16.25 -4.85 -3.40
C LEU A 107 17.31 -5.82 -3.92
N ILE A 108 18.16 -5.38 -4.85
CA ILE A 108 19.26 -6.21 -5.39
C ILE A 108 20.22 -6.64 -4.27
N ALA A 109 20.54 -5.75 -3.34
CA ALA A 109 21.43 -6.05 -2.23
C ALA A 109 20.83 -7.03 -1.23
N ASN A 110 19.53 -6.91 -0.94
CA ASN A 110 18.83 -7.71 0.07
C ASN A 110 18.27 -9.02 -0.49
N ILE A 111 17.95 -9.07 -1.79
CA ILE A 111 17.33 -10.21 -2.48
C ILE A 111 18.09 -10.49 -3.77
N PRO A 112 19.30 -11.10 -3.69
CA PRO A 112 20.16 -11.32 -4.85
C PRO A 112 19.51 -12.15 -5.98
N ASP A 113 18.56 -13.00 -5.67
CA ASP A 113 17.83 -13.82 -6.64
C ASP A 113 17.02 -12.95 -7.64
N LEU A 114 16.62 -11.74 -7.27
CA LEU A 114 15.94 -10.79 -8.15
C LEU A 114 16.91 -9.89 -8.93
N ALA A 115 18.22 -9.96 -8.66
CA ALA A 115 19.19 -8.98 -9.19
C ALA A 115 19.20 -8.89 -10.72
N GLN A 116 19.11 -10.05 -11.40
CA GLN A 116 19.17 -10.09 -12.88
C GLN A 116 17.96 -9.41 -13.53
N GLU A 117 16.75 -9.68 -13.04
CA GLU A 117 15.53 -9.09 -13.59
C GLU A 117 15.38 -7.61 -13.17
N LEU A 118 15.71 -7.26 -11.94
CA LEU A 118 15.69 -5.87 -11.47
C LEU A 118 16.71 -4.98 -12.19
N ALA A 119 17.87 -5.53 -12.60
CA ALA A 119 18.85 -4.79 -13.38
C ALA A 119 18.33 -4.31 -14.75
N SER A 120 17.37 -5.05 -15.34
CA SER A 120 16.74 -4.73 -16.63
C SER A 120 15.36 -4.05 -16.48
N LEU A 121 14.86 -3.94 -15.27
CA LEU A 121 13.58 -3.29 -14.98
C LEU A 121 13.58 -1.83 -15.44
N VAL A 122 12.51 -1.42 -16.12
CA VAL A 122 12.20 0.00 -16.34
C VAL A 122 11.22 0.44 -15.27
N ILE A 123 11.62 1.37 -14.41
CA ILE A 123 10.72 1.99 -13.44
C ILE A 123 9.76 2.87 -14.22
N ASP A 124 8.47 2.55 -14.15
CA ASP A 124 7.40 3.19 -14.94
C ASP A 124 6.38 3.85 -13.98
N PRO A 125 6.57 5.13 -13.62
CA PRO A 125 5.66 5.82 -12.72
C PRO A 125 4.25 5.98 -13.29
N PRO A 126 3.24 6.27 -12.44
CA PRO A 126 1.91 6.64 -12.86
C PRO A 126 1.92 7.73 -13.94
N ASP A 127 1.07 7.60 -14.97
CA ASP A 127 0.87 8.57 -16.03
C ASP A 127 -0.46 9.33 -15.88
N GLN A 128 -1.32 8.88 -14.97
CA GLN A 128 -2.54 9.57 -14.55
C GLN A 128 -2.39 9.92 -13.06
N THR A 129 -2.41 11.20 -12.74
CA THR A 129 -2.16 11.64 -11.37
C THR A 129 -3.23 12.56 -10.83
N PHE A 130 -3.32 12.64 -9.51
CA PHE A 130 -4.25 13.52 -8.80
C PHE A 130 -3.65 13.94 -7.44
N GLY A 131 -4.22 14.99 -6.84
CA GLY A 131 -3.86 15.45 -5.50
C GLY A 131 -4.72 14.80 -4.42
N ASP A 132 -5.91 15.35 -4.15
CA ASP A 132 -6.71 14.92 -2.99
C ASP A 132 -7.67 13.76 -3.33
N ARG A 133 -8.32 13.81 -4.50
CA ARG A 133 -9.39 12.87 -4.88
C ARG A 133 -9.52 12.72 -6.38
N ALA A 134 -9.81 11.50 -6.84
CA ALA A 134 -10.19 11.20 -8.20
C ALA A 134 -11.28 10.12 -8.23
N THR A 135 -12.14 10.16 -9.26
CA THR A 135 -13.03 9.05 -9.62
C THR A 135 -12.51 8.42 -10.89
N VAL A 136 -12.29 7.12 -10.88
CA VAL A 136 -11.73 6.37 -12.00
C VAL A 136 -12.79 5.40 -12.52
N GLU A 137 -13.20 5.56 -13.77
CA GLU A 137 -14.08 4.62 -14.46
C GLU A 137 -13.25 3.41 -14.94
N ILE A 138 -13.76 2.20 -14.66
CA ILE A 138 -13.16 0.96 -15.17
C ILE A 138 -13.57 0.76 -16.62
N ASP A 139 -14.84 1.05 -16.92
CA ASP A 139 -15.45 1.01 -18.25
C ASP A 139 -16.18 2.32 -18.49
N PRO A 140 -16.21 2.86 -19.73
CA PRO A 140 -16.92 4.08 -20.04
C PRO A 140 -18.41 4.00 -19.67
N GLY A 141 -18.84 4.83 -18.71
CA GLY A 141 -20.20 4.86 -18.19
C GLY A 141 -20.61 3.65 -17.34
N GLY A 142 -19.66 2.78 -16.95
CA GLY A 142 -19.86 1.61 -16.12
C GLY A 142 -19.39 1.81 -14.68
N ARG A 143 -18.77 0.74 -14.13
CA ARG A 143 -18.28 0.74 -12.74
C ARG A 143 -17.12 1.72 -12.54
N SER A 144 -17.13 2.43 -11.44
CA SER A 144 -16.05 3.33 -11.04
C SER A 144 -15.59 3.04 -9.60
N VAL A 145 -14.38 3.48 -9.30
CA VAL A 145 -13.81 3.50 -7.95
C VAL A 145 -13.41 4.92 -7.58
N GLU A 146 -13.32 5.19 -6.29
CA GLU A 146 -12.83 6.46 -5.80
C GLU A 146 -11.42 6.30 -5.23
N LEU A 147 -10.49 7.17 -5.64
CA LEU A 147 -9.14 7.29 -5.12
C LEU A 147 -9.09 8.49 -4.18
N ARG A 148 -8.53 8.32 -2.98
CA ARG A 148 -8.36 9.42 -2.01
C ARG A 148 -6.98 9.43 -1.40
N PHE A 149 -6.35 10.60 -1.40
CA PHE A 149 -5.23 10.92 -0.52
C PHE A 149 -5.80 11.44 0.81
N LEU A 150 -5.45 10.79 1.90
CA LEU A 150 -5.99 11.13 3.22
C LEU A 150 -4.97 11.80 4.14
N GLY A 151 -3.75 12.00 3.67
CA GLY A 151 -2.64 12.55 4.42
C GLY A 151 -1.42 11.65 4.37
N ARG A 152 -0.31 12.12 4.94
CA ARG A 152 0.93 11.33 5.04
C ARG A 152 0.76 10.24 6.09
N GLY A 153 1.39 9.11 5.86
CA GLY A 153 1.38 7.98 6.77
C GLY A 153 2.59 7.09 6.58
N HIS A 154 2.44 6.00 5.84
CA HIS A 154 3.51 5.11 5.44
C HIS A 154 4.49 5.80 4.47
N THR A 155 3.94 6.63 3.57
CA THR A 155 4.68 7.57 2.72
C THR A 155 4.03 8.96 2.76
N ASP A 156 4.49 9.87 1.90
CA ASP A 156 3.83 11.15 1.66
C ASP A 156 2.81 11.09 0.49
N ASN A 157 2.60 9.91 -0.07
CA ASN A 157 1.83 9.71 -1.29
C ASN A 157 0.85 8.53 -1.24
N ASP A 158 0.58 7.99 -0.05
CA ASP A 158 -0.36 6.88 0.15
C ASP A 158 -1.77 7.28 -0.26
N ILE A 159 -2.44 6.43 -1.03
CA ILE A 159 -3.85 6.59 -1.36
C ILE A 159 -4.66 5.36 -0.94
N VAL A 160 -5.94 5.56 -0.72
CA VAL A 160 -6.90 4.46 -0.60
C VAL A 160 -7.73 4.34 -1.87
N VAL A 161 -8.12 3.11 -2.21
CA VAL A 161 -9.05 2.81 -3.30
C VAL A 161 -10.37 2.36 -2.68
N LEU A 162 -11.43 3.14 -2.87
CA LEU A 162 -12.75 2.86 -2.32
C LEU A 162 -13.67 2.32 -3.42
N VAL A 163 -14.18 1.11 -3.20
CA VAL A 163 -15.17 0.44 -4.04
C VAL A 163 -16.51 0.51 -3.31
N GLU A 164 -17.18 1.67 -3.41
CA GLU A 164 -18.36 2.00 -2.60
C GLU A 164 -19.52 1.01 -2.78
N ASP A 165 -19.78 0.58 -4.01
CA ASP A 165 -20.87 -0.34 -4.34
C ASP A 165 -20.66 -1.78 -3.82
N ALA A 166 -19.43 -2.12 -3.43
CA ALA A 166 -19.07 -3.42 -2.85
C ALA A 166 -18.67 -3.34 -1.37
N ASP A 167 -18.65 -2.15 -0.78
CA ASP A 167 -18.19 -1.89 0.60
C ASP A 167 -16.79 -2.46 0.87
N VAL A 168 -15.86 -2.22 -0.06
CA VAL A 168 -14.45 -2.65 0.03
C VAL A 168 -13.53 -1.44 -0.05
N LEU A 169 -12.57 -1.38 0.87
CA LEU A 169 -11.53 -0.37 0.90
C LEU A 169 -10.15 -1.04 0.80
N PHE A 170 -9.37 -0.71 -0.23
CA PHE A 170 -7.96 -1.03 -0.30
C PHE A 170 -7.19 0.12 0.36
N ALA A 171 -6.45 -0.19 1.41
CA ALA A 171 -5.76 0.80 2.23
C ALA A 171 -4.29 0.99 1.85
N GLY A 172 -3.73 0.12 0.99
CA GLY A 172 -2.28 0.05 0.82
C GLY A 172 -1.59 -0.11 2.18
N ASP A 173 -0.41 0.42 2.30
CA ASP A 173 0.40 0.32 3.52
C ASP A 173 0.08 1.38 4.58
N LEU A 174 -0.99 2.17 4.35
CA LEU A 174 -1.61 2.89 5.48
C LEU A 174 -2.07 1.94 6.57
N LEU A 175 -2.38 0.68 6.19
CA LEU A 175 -2.66 -0.43 7.10
C LEU A 175 -1.91 -1.70 6.67
N GLU A 176 -1.25 -2.34 7.63
CA GLU A 176 -0.57 -3.63 7.46
C GLU A 176 -1.01 -4.58 8.58
N ASN A 177 -1.36 -5.82 8.26
CA ASN A 177 -1.85 -6.78 9.23
C ASN A 177 -0.86 -7.93 9.41
N ASP A 178 -0.94 -8.61 10.56
CA ASP A 178 -0.11 -9.78 10.93
C ASP A 178 1.39 -9.49 11.13
N ALA A 179 1.84 -8.24 10.94
CA ALA A 179 3.23 -7.80 11.15
C ALA A 179 3.29 -6.40 11.74
N THR A 180 4.47 -5.98 12.20
CA THR A 180 4.71 -4.57 12.54
C THR A 180 4.77 -3.77 11.24
N PRO A 181 4.00 -2.68 11.12
CA PRO A 181 4.06 -1.80 9.96
C PRO A 181 5.47 -1.25 9.72
N PHE A 182 5.77 -1.03 8.45
CA PHE A 182 7.08 -0.50 8.03
C PHE A 182 7.13 1.01 8.18
N PHE A 183 8.05 1.53 9.00
CA PHE A 183 8.13 2.95 9.36
C PHE A 183 9.30 3.71 8.74
N ASP A 184 10.22 3.06 8.05
CA ASP A 184 11.56 3.59 7.72
C ASP A 184 11.56 4.95 7.04
N ASP A 185 10.66 5.21 6.11
CA ASP A 185 10.48 6.50 5.46
C ASP A 185 9.11 7.15 5.72
N GLY A 186 8.34 6.57 6.65
CA GLY A 186 7.03 7.04 7.05
C GLY A 186 7.01 8.33 7.88
N TYR A 187 5.80 8.75 8.22
CA TYR A 187 5.49 9.96 8.98
C TYR A 187 4.69 9.63 10.25
N PRO A 188 5.32 9.01 11.27
CA PRO A 188 4.61 8.45 12.42
C PRO A 188 3.80 9.45 13.22
N MET A 189 4.13 10.75 13.17
CA MET A 189 3.38 11.80 13.87
C MET A 189 2.12 12.23 13.12
N ASP A 190 2.07 12.06 11.79
CA ASP A 190 0.90 12.37 10.96
C ASP A 190 -0.01 11.15 10.76
N TRP A 191 0.58 9.94 10.75
CA TRP A 191 -0.08 8.69 10.42
C TRP A 191 -1.35 8.41 11.24
N PRO A 192 -1.41 8.66 12.56
CA PRO A 192 -2.64 8.47 13.33
C PRO A 192 -3.84 9.28 12.81
N ALA A 193 -3.62 10.54 12.42
CA ALA A 193 -4.67 11.40 11.88
C ALA A 193 -5.11 10.96 10.47
N THR A 194 -4.18 10.43 9.69
CA THR A 194 -4.48 9.86 8.36
C THR A 194 -5.32 8.59 8.51
N VAL A 195 -4.93 7.66 9.39
CA VAL A 195 -5.69 6.42 9.62
C VAL A 195 -7.03 6.66 10.30
N GLU A 196 -7.20 7.72 11.08
CA GLU A 196 -8.52 8.13 11.57
C GLU A 196 -9.51 8.41 10.42
N ARG A 197 -9.02 9.01 9.32
CA ARG A 197 -9.82 9.23 8.11
C ARG A 197 -10.06 7.92 7.34
N VAL A 198 -9.08 6.99 7.33
CA VAL A 198 -9.27 5.63 6.79
C VAL A 198 -10.37 4.91 7.56
N VAL A 199 -10.33 4.92 8.90
CA VAL A 199 -11.35 4.30 9.78
C VAL A 199 -12.75 4.85 9.47
N ALA A 200 -12.88 6.15 9.21
CA ALA A 200 -14.17 6.75 8.87
C ALA A 200 -14.76 6.22 7.53
N LEU A 201 -13.92 5.70 6.63
CA LEU A 201 -14.31 5.10 5.34
C LEU A 201 -14.44 3.58 5.41
N ALA A 202 -13.83 2.93 6.38
CA ALA A 202 -13.76 1.48 6.53
C ALA A 202 -15.07 0.91 7.11
N THR A 203 -16.14 0.89 6.32
CA THR A 203 -17.46 0.39 6.76
C THR A 203 -17.63 -1.12 6.56
N GLY A 204 -16.94 -1.71 5.60
CA GLY A 204 -16.98 -3.14 5.26
C GLY A 204 -15.61 -3.80 5.31
N VAL A 205 -15.22 -4.43 4.20
CA VAL A 205 -13.95 -5.13 4.08
C VAL A 205 -12.80 -4.14 3.91
N VAL A 206 -11.74 -4.34 4.67
CA VAL A 206 -10.50 -3.56 4.59
C VAL A 206 -9.36 -4.45 4.11
N VAL A 207 -8.79 -4.11 2.97
CA VAL A 207 -7.66 -4.82 2.37
C VAL A 207 -6.40 -4.00 2.65
N PRO A 208 -5.51 -4.46 3.55
CA PRO A 208 -4.20 -3.83 3.76
C PRO A 208 -3.26 -4.14 2.60
N GLY A 209 -2.16 -3.42 2.48
CA GLY A 209 -1.12 -3.73 1.50
C GLY A 209 -0.46 -5.08 1.79
N HIS A 210 -0.25 -5.39 3.07
CA HIS A 210 0.36 -6.64 3.53
C HIS A 210 -0.48 -7.31 4.60
N GLY A 211 -0.44 -8.65 4.63
CA GLY A 211 -1.07 -9.46 5.67
C GLY A 211 -2.53 -9.82 5.42
N SER A 212 -3.22 -10.23 6.45
CA SER A 212 -4.61 -10.70 6.38
C SER A 212 -5.59 -9.57 6.11
N ILE A 213 -6.59 -9.84 5.25
CA ILE A 213 -7.74 -8.96 5.06
C ILE A 213 -8.46 -8.75 6.40
N GLY A 214 -8.81 -7.51 6.70
CA GLY A 214 -9.46 -7.09 7.92
C GLY A 214 -10.81 -6.44 7.72
N ASP A 215 -11.22 -5.72 8.74
CA ASP A 215 -12.48 -5.01 8.85
C ASP A 215 -12.29 -3.66 9.58
N HIS A 216 -13.38 -2.96 9.85
CA HIS A 216 -13.36 -1.73 10.65
C HIS A 216 -12.63 -1.90 12.00
N ALA A 217 -12.85 -3.01 12.70
CA ALA A 217 -12.22 -3.23 14.01
C ALA A 217 -10.70 -3.37 13.90
N PHE A 218 -10.20 -4.00 12.82
CA PHE A 218 -8.77 -4.03 12.50
C PHE A 218 -8.22 -2.62 12.29
N ALA A 219 -8.85 -1.80 11.46
CA ALA A 219 -8.40 -0.42 11.20
C ALA A 219 -8.38 0.43 12.49
N VAL A 220 -9.38 0.27 13.37
CA VAL A 220 -9.42 0.96 14.70
C VAL A 220 -8.28 0.49 15.61
N ARG A 221 -7.97 -0.80 15.65
CA ARG A 221 -6.83 -1.30 16.44
C ARG A 221 -5.52 -0.69 15.98
N GLN A 222 -5.25 -0.73 14.69
CA GLN A 222 -3.99 -0.20 14.15
C GLN A 222 -3.88 1.32 14.30
N MET A 223 -4.98 2.07 14.15
CA MET A 223 -5.02 3.49 14.50
C MET A 223 -4.59 3.73 15.96
N THR A 224 -5.03 2.88 16.88
CA THR A 224 -4.67 2.98 18.30
C THR A 224 -3.18 2.70 18.51
N GLU A 225 -2.62 1.75 17.79
CA GLU A 225 -1.18 1.44 17.79
C GLU A 225 -0.36 2.64 17.33
N PHE A 226 -0.73 3.25 16.20
CA PHE A 226 -0.06 4.44 15.69
C PHE A 226 -0.16 5.66 16.65
N ARG A 227 -1.31 5.86 17.29
CA ARG A 227 -1.45 6.87 18.35
C ARG A 227 -0.50 6.61 19.51
N THR A 228 -0.37 5.36 19.95
CA THR A 228 0.58 4.98 21.01
C THR A 228 2.01 5.33 20.63
N ILE A 229 2.44 5.06 19.40
CA ILE A 229 3.78 5.43 18.91
C ILE A 229 3.98 6.95 18.95
N ALA A 230 3.02 7.73 18.43
CA ALA A 230 3.12 9.18 18.43
C ALA A 230 3.15 9.78 19.85
N GLU A 231 2.32 9.28 20.76
CA GLU A 231 2.29 9.70 22.17
C GLU A 231 3.61 9.39 22.88
N LEU A 232 4.12 8.16 22.75
CA LEU A 232 5.39 7.75 23.34
C LEU A 232 6.56 8.59 22.81
N ALA A 233 6.60 8.83 21.50
CA ALA A 233 7.62 9.68 20.89
C ALA A 233 7.55 11.14 21.41
N GLY A 234 6.35 11.69 21.61
CA GLY A 234 6.15 12.99 22.22
C GLY A 234 6.73 13.06 23.64
N LEU A 235 6.44 12.07 24.50
CA LEU A 235 6.99 11.97 25.86
C LEU A 235 8.52 11.86 25.89
N VAL A 236 9.09 11.14 24.93
CA VAL A 236 10.55 11.05 24.80
C VAL A 236 11.14 12.38 24.32
N TYR A 237 10.52 13.03 23.36
CA TYR A 237 10.97 14.32 22.84
C TYR A 237 10.96 15.42 23.90
N GLU A 238 9.95 15.41 24.79
CA GLU A 238 9.82 16.32 25.93
C GLU A 238 10.74 15.98 27.11
N GLY A 239 11.45 14.86 27.06
CA GLY A 239 12.35 14.40 28.13
C GLY A 239 11.61 13.83 29.36
N VAL A 240 10.33 13.52 29.23
CA VAL A 240 9.49 12.92 30.29
C VAL A 240 9.74 11.42 30.43
N LEU A 241 10.06 10.76 29.31
CA LEU A 241 10.30 9.32 29.23
C LEU A 241 11.64 9.02 28.54
N GLY A 242 12.35 8.02 29.00
CA GLY A 242 13.53 7.51 28.29
C GLY A 242 13.14 6.68 27.05
N LEU A 243 13.96 6.74 25.99
CA LEU A 243 13.67 5.99 24.75
C LEU A 243 13.56 4.48 25.01
N ASP A 244 14.43 3.92 25.85
CA ASP A 244 14.40 2.48 26.16
C ASP A 244 13.13 2.09 26.93
N ASP A 245 12.65 2.96 27.82
CA ASP A 245 11.38 2.75 28.52
C ASP A 245 10.18 2.91 27.58
N ALA A 246 10.26 3.81 26.59
CA ALA A 246 9.24 3.96 25.55
C ALA A 246 9.15 2.71 24.66
N VAL A 247 10.28 2.15 24.25
CA VAL A 247 10.35 0.90 23.47
C VAL A 247 9.57 -0.23 24.15
N LEU A 248 9.70 -0.37 25.48
CA LEU A 248 9.00 -1.40 26.24
C LEU A 248 7.48 -1.20 26.34
N ARG A 249 6.98 -0.02 25.98
CA ARG A 249 5.55 0.34 26.04
C ARG A 249 4.87 0.37 24.68
N THR A 250 5.62 0.16 23.60
CA THR A 250 5.04 0.09 22.26
C THR A 250 4.18 -1.16 22.10
N PRO A 251 3.21 -1.16 21.17
CA PRO A 251 2.41 -2.35 20.87
C PRO A 251 3.18 -3.41 20.06
N TYR A 252 4.44 -3.12 19.66
CA TYR A 252 5.22 -3.95 18.76
C TYR A 252 6.27 -4.80 19.50
N PRO A 253 6.74 -5.92 18.90
CA PRO A 253 7.83 -6.71 19.43
C PRO A 253 9.11 -5.87 19.64
N ALA A 254 9.91 -6.23 20.65
CA ALA A 254 11.05 -5.41 21.08
C ALA A 254 12.10 -5.15 19.99
N ASP A 255 12.30 -6.07 19.06
CA ASP A 255 13.20 -5.93 17.90
C ASP A 255 12.67 -4.97 16.83
N ALA A 256 11.34 -4.82 16.70
CA ALA A 256 10.70 -3.90 15.78
C ALA A 256 10.32 -2.54 16.42
N ALA A 257 10.23 -2.48 17.74
CA ALA A 257 9.68 -1.36 18.51
C ALA A 257 10.49 -0.04 18.41
N ARG A 258 11.80 -0.13 18.19
CA ARG A 258 12.69 1.05 18.20
C ARG A 258 12.58 1.91 16.94
N ALA A 259 12.41 1.29 15.77
CA ALA A 259 12.38 1.97 14.49
C ALA A 259 11.26 3.05 14.41
N PRO A 260 9.98 2.74 14.72
CA PRO A 260 8.90 3.72 14.69
C PRO A 260 9.13 4.91 15.63
N LEU A 261 9.65 4.67 16.86
CA LEU A 261 9.94 5.75 17.82
C LEU A 261 11.10 6.63 17.33
N THR A 262 12.17 6.04 16.78
CA THR A 262 13.30 6.81 16.24
C THR A 262 12.85 7.67 15.07
N ARG A 263 12.05 7.13 14.15
CA ARG A 263 11.49 7.87 13.02
C ARG A 263 10.59 9.02 13.47
N ALA A 264 9.71 8.76 14.47
CA ALA A 264 8.86 9.80 15.05
C ALA A 264 9.66 10.93 15.71
N LEU A 265 10.75 10.60 16.40
CA LEU A 265 11.65 11.59 16.99
C LEU A 265 12.37 12.43 15.93
N SER A 266 12.81 11.82 14.82
CA SER A 266 13.37 12.57 13.68
C SER A 266 12.33 13.52 13.09
N GLN A 267 11.07 13.10 12.97
CA GLN A 267 9.99 13.97 12.52
C GLN A 267 9.75 15.15 13.47
N LEU A 268 9.70 14.91 14.80
CA LEU A 268 9.54 15.97 15.81
C LEU A 268 10.67 16.99 15.83
N ARG A 269 11.89 16.59 15.42
CA ARG A 269 13.06 17.45 15.29
C ARG A 269 13.11 18.22 13.98
N GLY A 270 12.18 17.97 13.05
CA GLY A 270 12.18 18.55 11.71
C GLY A 270 13.30 18.03 10.83
N GLU A 271 13.72 16.80 11.02
CA GLU A 271 14.78 16.12 10.25
C GLU A 271 14.22 15.35 9.04
N LEU A 272 12.89 15.30 8.89
CA LEU A 272 12.20 14.71 7.75
C LEU A 272 11.66 15.81 6.84
N ASP A 273 11.93 15.69 5.54
CA ASP A 273 11.45 16.59 4.49
C ASP A 273 9.96 16.39 4.18
#